data_61b96b7b4a4dd83dc342a5c3bf8b1744
#
_entry.id   61b96b7b4a4dd83dc342a5c3bf8b1744
#
_cell.length_a   1.000
_cell.length_b   1.000
_cell.length_c   1.000
_cell.angle_alpha   90.00
_cell.angle_beta   90.00
_cell.angle_gamma   90.00
#
_symmetry.space_group_name_H-M   'P 1'
#
loop_
_entity.id
_entity.type
_entity.pdbx_description
1 polymer ?
#
loop_
_entity_poly.entity_id
_entity_poly.type
_entity_poly.pdbx_seq_one_letter_code
_entity_poly.pdbx_strand_id
1 'polypeptide(L)'
;YEGFWPDIHPFIKYGVMRDEKFAERMKDCLLFKTTDGKFLTLAEYKERNGEKLPDKMVYTSDPARQDAAIRLFTERGIDVTVLDQPIDVNFVSYMEYSADPESKFRYCRVDAELDSLTSTEDAPTLDAEKLTDLMREASGNKELTVEVKPLVNDSVPVMLVEDEQTRRFNDMGRIYGHSEYTMPAKYSVVLNSRSKTIEKLAAREKDERSVLLARQLYD
;
A
#
# COMPACT_ATOMS: atom_id res chain seq x y z
N TYR A 1 13.56 -9.49 24.38
CA TYR A 1 12.65 -10.11 23.42
C TYR A 1 12.82 -9.50 22.03
N GLU A 2 12.80 -8.18 21.88
CA GLU A 2 13.04 -7.47 20.59
C GLU A 2 14.32 -7.88 19.89
N GLY A 3 15.42 -8.06 20.63
CA GLY A 3 16.73 -8.48 20.08
C GLY A 3 16.72 -9.87 19.44
N PHE A 4 15.79 -10.74 19.81
CA PHE A 4 15.63 -12.08 19.21
C PHE A 4 14.53 -12.13 18.16
N TRP A 5 13.63 -11.15 18.16
CA TRP A 5 12.48 -11.16 17.28
C TRP A 5 12.82 -11.36 15.79
N PRO A 6 13.84 -10.69 15.24
CA PRO A 6 14.21 -10.88 13.83
C PRO A 6 14.53 -12.33 13.45
N ASP A 7 15.06 -13.11 14.40
CA ASP A 7 15.48 -14.49 14.15
C ASP A 7 14.34 -15.50 14.34
N ILE A 8 13.38 -15.18 15.24
CA ILE A 8 12.33 -16.14 15.64
C ILE A 8 10.95 -15.85 15.09
N HIS A 9 10.68 -14.62 14.63
CA HIS A 9 9.33 -14.24 14.23
C HIS A 9 8.69 -15.10 13.14
N PRO A 10 9.44 -15.70 12.17
CA PRO A 10 8.81 -16.57 11.18
C PRO A 10 8.23 -17.83 11.81
N PHE A 11 8.94 -18.39 12.82
CA PHE A 11 8.46 -19.57 13.56
C PHE A 11 7.30 -19.23 14.47
N ILE A 12 7.34 -18.08 15.12
CA ILE A 12 6.21 -17.59 15.95
C ILE A 12 4.98 -17.39 15.07
N LYS A 13 5.10 -16.68 13.95
CA LYS A 13 4.00 -16.47 13.01
C LYS A 13 3.43 -17.79 12.48
N TYR A 14 4.30 -18.73 12.16
CA TYR A 14 3.86 -20.08 11.74
C TYR A 14 3.08 -20.78 12.85
N GLY A 15 3.58 -20.78 14.09
CA GLY A 15 2.90 -21.38 15.23
C GLY A 15 1.52 -20.75 15.49
N VAL A 16 1.43 -19.44 15.43
CA VAL A 16 0.17 -18.67 15.57
C VAL A 16 -0.87 -19.09 14.53
N MET A 17 -0.47 -19.32 13.29
CA MET A 17 -1.39 -19.75 12.24
C MET A 17 -1.80 -21.24 12.35
N ARG A 18 -1.12 -22.05 13.16
CA ARG A 18 -1.32 -23.50 13.24
C ARG A 18 -1.94 -23.99 14.54
N ASP A 19 -1.76 -23.26 15.62
CA ASP A 19 -2.21 -23.66 16.97
C ASP A 19 -2.93 -22.50 17.64
N GLU A 20 -4.25 -22.67 17.82
CA GLU A 20 -5.12 -21.65 18.44
C GLU A 20 -4.70 -21.32 19.87
N LYS A 21 -4.25 -22.33 20.65
CA LYS A 21 -3.80 -22.09 22.04
C LYS A 21 -2.50 -21.32 22.08
N PHE A 22 -1.63 -21.58 21.11
CA PHE A 22 -0.40 -20.81 20.96
C PHE A 22 -0.72 -19.37 20.49
N ALA A 23 -1.62 -19.21 19.53
CA ALA A 23 -2.08 -17.90 19.06
C ALA A 23 -2.63 -17.06 20.19
N GLU A 24 -3.52 -17.62 21.04
CA GLU A 24 -4.10 -16.93 22.18
C GLU A 24 -3.04 -16.45 23.20
N ARG A 25 -2.00 -17.24 23.41
CA ARG A 25 -0.89 -16.86 24.31
C ARG A 25 0.05 -15.83 23.70
N MET A 26 0.16 -15.82 22.40
CA MET A 26 1.11 -14.95 21.68
C MET A 26 0.50 -13.64 21.20
N LYS A 27 -0.81 -13.48 21.18
CA LYS A 27 -1.51 -12.32 20.59
C LYS A 27 -0.98 -10.97 21.09
N ASP A 28 -0.67 -10.85 22.37
CA ASP A 28 -0.18 -9.62 22.99
C ASP A 28 1.36 -9.49 22.93
N CYS A 29 2.04 -10.52 22.39
CA CYS A 29 3.49 -10.58 22.31
C CYS A 29 4.01 -10.48 20.85
N LEU A 30 3.12 -10.47 19.87
CA LEU A 30 3.48 -10.31 18.46
C LEU A 30 4.04 -8.91 18.23
N LEU A 31 5.25 -8.82 17.69
CA LEU A 31 5.89 -7.56 17.39
C LEU A 31 5.91 -7.29 15.89
N PHE A 32 5.69 -6.03 15.56
CA PHE A 32 5.78 -5.47 14.22
C PHE A 32 6.94 -4.47 14.19
N LYS A 33 7.96 -4.77 13.39
CA LYS A 33 9.09 -3.87 13.20
C LYS A 33 8.66 -2.71 12.31
N THR A 34 8.94 -1.48 12.73
CA THR A 34 8.69 -0.28 11.94
C THR A 34 9.89 0.08 11.06
N THR A 35 9.67 0.92 10.06
CA THR A 35 10.74 1.36 9.14
C THR A 35 11.81 2.21 9.83
N ASP A 36 11.51 2.81 10.99
CA ASP A 36 12.49 3.51 11.85
C ASP A 36 13.20 2.57 12.86
N GLY A 37 12.94 1.25 12.74
CA GLY A 37 13.64 0.21 13.51
C GLY A 37 13.07 -0.10 14.89
N LYS A 38 11.96 0.50 15.29
CA LYS A 38 11.26 0.18 16.53
C LYS A 38 10.42 -1.09 16.39
N PHE A 39 10.06 -1.68 17.50
CA PHE A 39 9.14 -2.81 17.57
C PHE A 39 7.88 -2.40 18.32
N LEU A 40 6.73 -2.67 17.76
CA LEU A 40 5.42 -2.35 18.34
C LEU A 40 4.56 -3.61 18.39
N THR A 41 3.84 -3.80 19.47
CA THR A 41 2.71 -4.73 19.51
C THR A 41 1.55 -4.18 18.68
N LEU A 42 0.57 -5.00 18.36
CA LEU A 42 -0.63 -4.54 17.64
C LEU A 42 -1.40 -3.46 18.45
N ALA A 43 -1.44 -3.61 19.78
CA ALA A 43 -2.08 -2.65 20.66
C ALA A 43 -1.37 -1.29 20.63
N GLU A 44 -0.04 -1.27 20.76
CA GLU A 44 0.77 -0.06 20.70
C GLU A 44 0.66 0.61 19.32
N TYR A 45 0.64 -0.18 18.24
CA TYR A 45 0.43 0.36 16.89
C TYR A 45 -0.92 1.06 16.77
N LYS A 46 -2.00 0.43 17.27
CA LYS A 46 -3.36 1.02 17.27
C LYS A 46 -3.44 2.29 18.12
N GLU A 47 -2.81 2.30 19.28
CA GLU A 47 -2.77 3.48 20.15
C GLU A 47 -2.08 4.67 19.46
N ARG A 48 -0.96 4.43 18.79
CA ARG A 48 -0.15 5.47 18.16
C ARG A 48 -0.76 6.01 16.87
N ASN A 49 -1.40 5.16 16.09
CA ASN A 49 -1.81 5.48 14.73
C ASN A 49 -3.34 5.55 14.54
N GLY A 50 -4.13 5.06 15.52
CA GLY A 50 -5.57 4.86 15.38
C GLY A 50 -6.37 6.11 15.07
N GLU A 51 -5.96 7.29 15.52
CA GLU A 51 -6.63 8.55 15.18
C GLU A 51 -6.49 8.91 13.68
N LYS A 52 -5.33 8.61 13.09
CA LYS A 52 -5.00 8.95 11.70
C LYS A 52 -5.34 7.83 10.73
N LEU A 53 -5.35 6.60 11.23
CA LEU A 53 -5.49 5.37 10.46
C LEU A 53 -6.40 4.39 11.21
N PRO A 54 -7.71 4.67 11.33
CA PRO A 54 -8.64 3.82 12.06
C PRO A 54 -8.72 2.44 11.39
N ASP A 55 -8.67 1.40 12.22
CA ASP A 55 -8.84 0.00 11.83
C ASP A 55 -7.88 -0.51 10.73
N LYS A 56 -6.71 0.13 10.58
CA LYS A 56 -5.71 -0.27 9.58
C LYS A 56 -4.29 -0.27 10.16
N MET A 57 -3.45 -1.14 9.61
CA MET A 57 -2.00 -1.10 9.72
C MET A 57 -1.40 -0.98 8.33
N VAL A 58 -0.56 0.02 8.11
CA VAL A 58 0.20 0.11 6.87
C VAL A 58 1.54 -0.58 6.99
N TYR A 59 1.89 -1.32 5.95
CA TYR A 59 3.15 -2.06 5.90
C TYR A 59 3.85 -1.92 4.55
N THR A 60 5.14 -2.15 4.58
CA THR A 60 5.98 -2.30 3.39
C THR A 60 6.52 -3.73 3.32
N SER A 61 6.58 -4.28 2.11
CA SER A 61 7.25 -5.55 1.82
C SER A 61 8.63 -5.37 1.17
N ASP A 62 8.93 -4.16 0.72
CA ASP A 62 10.23 -3.78 0.14
C ASP A 62 10.51 -2.31 0.45
N PRO A 63 11.17 -2.02 1.59
CA PRO A 63 11.43 -0.65 2.01
C PRO A 63 12.19 0.18 0.98
N ALA A 64 13.07 -0.45 0.19
CA ALA A 64 13.90 0.25 -0.78
C ALA A 64 13.07 0.71 -2.00
N ARG A 65 12.20 -0.16 -2.51
CA ARG A 65 11.35 0.15 -3.66
C ARG A 65 10.17 1.05 -3.30
N GLN A 66 9.68 0.92 -2.05
CA GLN A 66 8.49 1.64 -1.58
C GLN A 66 8.82 2.89 -0.77
N ASP A 67 10.07 3.37 -0.79
CA ASP A 67 10.53 4.52 0.00
C ASP A 67 9.67 5.77 -0.21
N ALA A 68 9.29 6.08 -1.44
CA ALA A 68 8.43 7.22 -1.74
C ALA A 68 7.04 7.10 -1.07
N ALA A 69 6.42 5.92 -1.13
CA ALA A 69 5.15 5.66 -0.47
C ALA A 69 5.28 5.68 1.06
N ILE A 70 6.36 5.08 1.60
CA ILE A 70 6.65 5.11 3.04
C ILE A 70 6.72 6.55 3.56
N ARG A 71 7.40 7.44 2.85
CA ARG A 71 7.53 8.85 3.25
C ARG A 71 6.18 9.54 3.39
N LEU A 72 5.22 9.25 2.49
CA LEU A 72 3.89 9.87 2.56
C LEU A 72 3.17 9.58 3.89
N PHE A 73 3.37 8.38 4.46
CA PHE A 73 2.80 8.02 5.76
C PHE A 73 3.64 8.57 6.92
N THR A 74 4.96 8.43 6.86
CA THR A 74 5.85 8.86 7.96
C THR A 74 5.86 10.37 8.14
N GLU A 75 5.77 11.17 7.08
CA GLU A 75 5.61 12.63 7.14
C GLU A 75 4.31 13.05 7.83
N ARG A 76 3.30 12.20 7.81
CA ARG A 76 2.05 12.38 8.58
C ARG A 76 2.14 11.84 10.01
N GLY A 77 3.30 11.34 10.41
CA GLY A 77 3.52 10.70 11.72
C GLY A 77 2.72 9.40 11.86
N ILE A 78 2.60 8.63 10.80
CA ILE A 78 2.05 7.27 10.79
C ILE A 78 3.21 6.29 10.73
N ASP A 79 3.26 5.34 11.66
CA ASP A 79 4.29 4.30 11.65
C ASP A 79 4.01 3.30 10.53
N VAL A 80 5.02 3.02 9.71
CA VAL A 80 4.95 1.99 8.67
C VAL A 80 5.71 0.75 9.15
N THR A 81 5.05 -0.41 9.13
CA THR A 81 5.66 -1.67 9.55
C THR A 81 6.34 -2.39 8.39
N VAL A 82 7.31 -3.24 8.67
CA VAL A 82 8.03 -4.05 7.68
C VAL A 82 7.54 -5.49 7.75
N LEU A 83 6.96 -5.98 6.67
CA LEU A 83 6.47 -7.35 6.47
C LEU A 83 7.09 -7.87 5.17
N ASP A 84 8.37 -8.23 5.21
CA ASP A 84 9.20 -8.55 4.05
C ASP A 84 9.52 -10.06 3.91
N GLN A 85 9.02 -10.87 4.82
CA GLN A 85 9.25 -12.31 4.78
C GLN A 85 8.13 -13.05 4.02
N PRO A 86 8.44 -14.15 3.33
CA PRO A 86 7.44 -14.93 2.60
C PRO A 86 6.23 -15.36 3.45
N ILE A 87 6.44 -15.61 4.74
CA ILE A 87 5.38 -16.02 5.67
C ILE A 87 4.37 -14.89 5.93
N ASP A 88 4.77 -13.63 5.76
CA ASP A 88 3.96 -12.48 6.14
C ASP A 88 2.68 -12.36 5.32
N VAL A 89 2.67 -12.81 4.06
CA VAL A 89 1.47 -12.82 3.22
C VAL A 89 0.37 -13.68 3.84
N ASN A 90 0.72 -14.90 4.27
CA ASN A 90 -0.22 -15.82 4.93
C ASN A 90 -0.59 -15.33 6.33
N PHE A 91 0.38 -14.78 7.06
CA PHE A 91 0.17 -14.25 8.40
C PHE A 91 -0.79 -13.07 8.40
N VAL A 92 -0.65 -12.12 7.47
CA VAL A 92 -1.58 -11.00 7.29
C VAL A 92 -2.99 -11.51 7.00
N SER A 93 -3.13 -12.46 6.07
CA SER A 93 -4.44 -13.05 5.76
C SER A 93 -5.06 -13.77 6.97
N TYR A 94 -4.25 -14.48 7.76
CA TYR A 94 -4.70 -15.10 8.99
C TYR A 94 -5.19 -14.05 10.01
N MET A 95 -4.43 -12.98 10.22
CA MET A 95 -4.77 -11.90 11.15
C MET A 95 -6.05 -11.17 10.78
N GLU A 96 -6.33 -11.03 9.48
CA GLU A 96 -7.52 -10.34 8.99
C GLU A 96 -8.80 -11.18 9.05
N TYR A 97 -8.69 -12.51 8.85
CA TYR A 97 -9.87 -13.35 8.60
C TYR A 97 -10.03 -14.51 9.58
N SER A 98 -8.98 -14.95 10.24
CA SER A 98 -9.00 -16.16 11.07
C SER A 98 -8.77 -15.87 12.54
N ALA A 99 -7.89 -14.91 12.87
CA ALA A 99 -7.56 -14.59 14.27
C ALA A 99 -8.74 -13.93 15.00
N ASP A 100 -9.49 -13.08 14.30
CA ASP A 100 -10.70 -12.44 14.79
C ASP A 100 -11.63 -12.17 13.58
N PRO A 101 -12.54 -13.10 13.25
CA PRO A 101 -13.42 -12.99 12.09
C PRO A 101 -14.38 -11.78 12.12
N GLU A 102 -14.64 -11.24 13.31
CA GLU A 102 -15.49 -10.04 13.45
C GLU A 102 -14.68 -8.74 13.38
N SER A 103 -13.36 -8.82 13.38
CA SER A 103 -12.49 -7.65 13.27
C SER A 103 -12.60 -6.99 11.91
N LYS A 104 -12.74 -5.66 11.95
CA LYS A 104 -12.64 -4.81 10.75
C LYS A 104 -11.20 -4.39 10.47
N PHE A 105 -10.25 -4.78 11.31
CA PHE A 105 -8.86 -4.36 11.17
C PHE A 105 -8.22 -4.97 9.92
N ARG A 106 -7.55 -4.14 9.13
CA ARG A 106 -6.94 -4.53 7.86
C ARG A 106 -5.46 -4.18 7.82
N TYR A 107 -4.72 -4.96 7.08
CA TYR A 107 -3.30 -4.74 6.80
C TYR A 107 -3.15 -4.30 5.35
N CYS A 108 -2.76 -3.05 5.15
CA CYS A 108 -2.69 -2.43 3.83
C CYS A 108 -1.23 -2.14 3.48
N ARG A 109 -0.80 -2.52 2.28
CA ARG A 109 0.53 -2.14 1.81
C ARG A 109 0.56 -0.64 1.47
N VAL A 110 1.68 0.02 1.75
CA VAL A 110 1.84 1.48 1.58
C VAL A 110 1.49 2.01 0.18
N ASP A 111 1.64 1.19 -0.84
CA ASP A 111 1.32 1.54 -2.22
C ASP A 111 -0.11 1.16 -2.65
N ALA A 112 -0.88 0.53 -1.77
CA ALA A 112 -2.29 0.17 -1.98
C ALA A 112 -3.25 1.03 -1.12
N GLU A 113 -2.77 1.65 -0.05
CA GLU A 113 -3.57 2.45 0.88
C GLU A 113 -3.62 3.92 0.47
N LEU A 114 -4.60 4.28 -0.33
CA LEU A 114 -4.76 5.65 -0.84
C LEU A 114 -5.73 6.50 -0.02
N ASP A 115 -6.71 5.87 0.62
CA ASP A 115 -7.76 6.63 1.32
C ASP A 115 -7.18 7.50 2.43
N SER A 116 -6.20 6.97 3.16
CA SER A 116 -5.49 7.71 4.21
C SER A 116 -4.60 8.84 3.67
N LEU A 117 -4.25 8.79 2.39
CA LEU A 117 -3.42 9.80 1.72
C LEU A 117 -4.25 10.84 0.97
N THR A 118 -5.58 10.67 0.94
CA THR A 118 -6.49 11.62 0.30
C THR A 118 -6.74 12.81 1.21
N SER A 119 -6.66 14.01 0.66
CA SER A 119 -6.98 15.26 1.36
C SER A 119 -8.49 15.49 1.36
N THR A 120 -8.99 16.03 2.47
CA THR A 120 -10.37 16.54 2.58
C THR A 120 -10.47 18.03 2.24
N GLU A 121 -9.34 18.68 1.96
CA GLU A 121 -9.32 20.09 1.57
C GLU A 121 -9.80 20.27 0.12
N ASP A 122 -10.28 21.47 -0.18
CA ASP A 122 -10.69 21.84 -1.52
C ASP A 122 -9.54 21.63 -2.52
N ALA A 123 -9.85 20.93 -3.59
CA ALA A 123 -8.92 20.64 -4.67
C ALA A 123 -9.53 21.04 -6.00
N PRO A 124 -8.71 21.43 -6.98
CA PRO A 124 -9.20 21.75 -8.31
C PRO A 124 -9.97 20.58 -8.91
N THR A 125 -11.15 20.88 -9.46
CA THR A 125 -11.89 19.91 -10.27
C THR A 125 -11.22 19.85 -11.64
N LEU A 126 -10.56 18.75 -11.92
CA LEU A 126 -9.88 18.49 -13.19
C LEU A 126 -10.72 17.60 -14.10
N ASP A 127 -10.53 17.76 -15.40
CA ASP A 127 -11.15 16.91 -16.41
C ASP A 127 -10.54 15.48 -16.34
N ALA A 128 -11.19 14.60 -15.59
CA ALA A 128 -10.73 13.24 -15.35
C ALA A 128 -10.80 12.38 -16.63
N GLU A 129 -11.76 12.64 -17.52
CA GLU A 129 -11.92 11.90 -18.77
C GLU A 129 -10.75 12.19 -19.70
N LYS A 130 -10.44 13.46 -19.90
CA LYS A 130 -9.29 13.91 -20.68
C LYS A 130 -7.95 13.37 -20.16
N LEU A 131 -7.76 13.41 -18.82
CA LEU A 131 -6.54 12.88 -18.19
C LEU A 131 -6.44 11.37 -18.35
N THR A 132 -7.56 10.65 -18.25
CA THR A 132 -7.63 9.21 -18.47
C THR A 132 -7.22 8.84 -19.88
N ASP A 133 -7.77 9.53 -20.87
CA ASP A 133 -7.44 9.29 -22.29
C ASP A 133 -5.98 9.58 -22.57
N LEU A 134 -5.42 10.63 -21.97
CA LEU A 134 -4.02 11.00 -22.11
C LEU A 134 -3.09 9.94 -21.50
N MET A 135 -3.39 9.44 -20.30
CA MET A 135 -2.61 8.40 -19.64
C MET A 135 -2.68 7.05 -20.36
N ARG A 136 -3.85 6.69 -20.91
CA ARG A 136 -4.02 5.49 -21.73
C ARG A 136 -3.21 5.54 -23.01
N GLU A 137 -3.20 6.68 -23.66
CA GLU A 137 -2.38 6.89 -24.86
C GLU A 137 -0.88 6.85 -24.53
N ALA A 138 -0.47 7.51 -23.47
CA ALA A 138 0.91 7.57 -23.00
C ALA A 138 1.48 6.20 -22.60
N SER A 139 0.68 5.40 -21.89
CA SER A 139 1.05 4.04 -21.45
C SER A 139 0.90 2.99 -22.56
N GLY A 140 0.15 3.26 -23.62
CA GLY A 140 -0.24 2.27 -24.63
C GLY A 140 -1.25 1.22 -24.12
N ASN A 141 -1.77 1.38 -22.90
CA ASN A 141 -2.72 0.46 -22.27
C ASN A 141 -4.12 1.08 -22.22
N LYS A 142 -5.01 0.60 -23.10
CA LYS A 142 -6.40 1.08 -23.20
C LYS A 142 -7.26 0.70 -22.00
N GLU A 143 -6.89 -0.35 -21.28
CA GLU A 143 -7.60 -0.84 -20.09
C GLU A 143 -7.07 -0.20 -18.79
N LEU A 144 -6.12 0.74 -18.90
CA LEU A 144 -5.54 1.38 -17.72
C LEU A 144 -6.62 2.10 -16.90
N THR A 145 -6.73 1.75 -15.62
CA THR A 145 -7.58 2.46 -14.66
C THR A 145 -6.85 3.70 -14.20
N VAL A 146 -7.50 4.85 -14.35
CA VAL A 146 -6.96 6.15 -13.93
C VAL A 146 -7.97 6.82 -13.00
N GLU A 147 -7.48 7.23 -11.83
CA GLU A 147 -8.26 7.95 -10.84
C GLU A 147 -7.63 9.33 -10.60
N VAL A 148 -8.47 10.34 -10.44
CA VAL A 148 -8.02 11.69 -10.07
C VAL A 148 -8.45 11.94 -8.63
N LYS A 149 -7.47 12.05 -7.73
CA LYS A 149 -7.71 12.24 -6.28
C LYS A 149 -6.86 13.37 -5.71
N PRO A 150 -7.38 14.15 -4.77
CA PRO A 150 -6.57 15.13 -4.05
C PRO A 150 -5.69 14.42 -3.02
N LEU A 151 -4.40 14.25 -3.28
CA LEU A 151 -3.49 13.69 -2.29
C LEU A 151 -3.02 14.78 -1.32
N VAL A 152 -2.72 14.38 -0.09
CA VAL A 152 -2.25 15.29 0.97
C VAL A 152 -0.94 15.98 0.58
N ASN A 153 0.00 15.22 0.00
CA ASN A 153 1.27 15.76 -0.47
C ASN A 153 1.15 16.21 -1.93
N ASP A 154 1.16 17.52 -2.17
CA ASP A 154 1.03 18.15 -3.50
C ASP A 154 2.27 17.97 -4.39
N SER A 155 3.42 17.60 -3.80
CA SER A 155 4.66 17.35 -4.54
C SER A 155 4.65 16.01 -5.29
N VAL A 156 3.74 15.09 -4.95
CA VAL A 156 3.59 13.79 -5.61
C VAL A 156 2.54 13.92 -6.72
N PRO A 157 2.92 13.94 -8.01
CA PRO A 157 1.97 14.13 -9.10
C PRO A 157 1.18 12.86 -9.43
N VAL A 158 1.83 11.70 -9.35
CA VAL A 158 1.27 10.40 -9.77
C VAL A 158 1.66 9.32 -8.78
N MET A 159 0.75 8.41 -8.50
CA MET A 159 1.03 7.15 -7.81
C MET A 159 0.55 5.98 -8.65
N LEU A 160 1.38 4.95 -8.72
CA LEU A 160 1.00 3.67 -9.31
C LEU A 160 0.56 2.75 -8.17
N VAL A 161 -0.65 2.21 -8.28
CA VAL A 161 -1.27 1.37 -7.26
C VAL A 161 -1.52 -0.01 -7.85
N GLU A 162 -1.01 -1.03 -7.19
CA GLU A 162 -1.28 -2.41 -7.56
C GLU A 162 -2.51 -2.93 -6.83
N ASP A 163 -3.38 -3.66 -7.54
CA ASP A 163 -4.52 -4.32 -6.91
C ASP A 163 -4.07 -5.34 -5.85
N GLU A 164 -4.46 -5.08 -4.61
CA GLU A 164 -3.99 -5.82 -3.44
C GLU A 164 -4.37 -7.31 -3.49
N GLN A 165 -5.54 -7.64 -4.01
CA GLN A 165 -6.00 -9.03 -4.08
C GLN A 165 -5.21 -9.81 -5.13
N THR A 166 -5.03 -9.21 -6.32
CA THR A 166 -4.22 -9.80 -7.39
C THR A 166 -2.77 -9.99 -6.94
N ARG A 167 -2.21 -9.01 -6.25
CA ARG A 167 -0.87 -9.07 -5.71
C ARG A 167 -0.71 -10.20 -4.69
N ARG A 168 -1.59 -10.26 -3.68
CA ARG A 168 -1.54 -11.32 -2.65
C ARG A 168 -1.68 -12.70 -3.27
N PHE A 169 -2.57 -12.85 -4.25
CA PHE A 169 -2.71 -14.11 -4.99
C PHE A 169 -1.40 -14.50 -5.68
N ASN A 170 -0.75 -13.56 -6.38
CA ASN A 170 0.52 -13.80 -7.06
C ASN A 170 1.65 -14.12 -6.08
N ASP A 171 1.73 -13.40 -4.95
CA ASP A 171 2.73 -13.66 -3.91
C ASP A 171 2.55 -15.06 -3.30
N MET A 172 1.30 -15.48 -3.03
CA MET A 172 1.02 -16.84 -2.58
C MET A 172 1.43 -17.88 -3.63
N GLY A 173 1.11 -17.65 -4.90
CA GLY A 173 1.52 -18.55 -6.00
C GLY A 173 3.03 -18.73 -6.06
N ARG A 174 3.81 -17.69 -5.90
CA ARG A 174 5.28 -17.74 -5.84
C ARG A 174 5.79 -18.56 -4.65
N ILE A 175 5.20 -18.35 -3.47
CA ILE A 175 5.60 -19.07 -2.24
C ILE A 175 5.36 -20.57 -2.36
N TYR A 176 4.26 -20.98 -2.96
CA TYR A 176 3.90 -22.39 -3.12
C TYR A 176 4.45 -23.05 -4.39
N GLY A 177 5.31 -22.35 -5.15
CA GLY A 177 5.93 -22.90 -6.36
C GLY A 177 4.98 -22.98 -7.56
N HIS A 178 3.83 -22.34 -7.49
CA HIS A 178 2.82 -22.29 -8.55
C HIS A 178 2.95 -21.00 -9.40
N SER A 179 4.17 -20.64 -9.76
CA SER A 179 4.44 -19.43 -10.57
C SER A 179 3.77 -19.46 -11.96
N GLU A 180 3.31 -20.62 -12.40
CA GLU A 180 2.58 -20.81 -13.67
C GLU A 180 1.16 -20.21 -13.63
N TYR A 181 0.59 -20.01 -12.44
CA TYR A 181 -0.76 -19.46 -12.23
C TYR A 181 -0.74 -18.03 -11.69
N THR A 182 0.12 -17.19 -12.25
CA THR A 182 0.11 -15.76 -11.89
C THR A 182 -0.96 -15.02 -12.66
N MET A 183 -1.77 -14.23 -11.97
CA MET A 183 -2.67 -13.27 -12.61
C MET A 183 -1.84 -12.09 -13.15
N PRO A 184 -2.20 -11.52 -14.32
CA PRO A 184 -1.60 -10.27 -14.75
C PRO A 184 -1.75 -9.20 -13.67
N ALA A 185 -0.66 -8.54 -13.30
CA ALA A 185 -0.70 -7.47 -12.32
C ALA A 185 -1.62 -6.36 -12.85
N LYS A 186 -2.62 -5.99 -12.04
CA LYS A 186 -3.53 -4.89 -12.34
C LYS A 186 -3.03 -3.66 -11.61
N TYR A 187 -2.69 -2.65 -12.38
CA TYR A 187 -2.28 -1.35 -11.86
C TYR A 187 -3.34 -0.30 -12.15
N SER A 188 -3.55 0.56 -11.17
CA SER A 188 -4.29 1.80 -11.31
C SER A 188 -3.31 2.96 -11.20
N VAL A 189 -3.52 4.00 -11.98
CA VAL A 189 -2.78 5.27 -11.90
C VAL A 189 -3.63 6.26 -11.13
N VAL A 190 -3.10 6.82 -10.07
CA VAL A 190 -3.74 7.90 -9.31
C VAL A 190 -3.02 9.20 -9.62
N LEU A 191 -3.76 10.14 -10.21
CA LEU A 191 -3.31 11.49 -10.52
C LEU A 191 -3.72 12.42 -9.39
N ASN A 192 -2.75 13.15 -8.84
CA ASN A 192 -2.98 14.08 -7.76
C ASN A 192 -3.53 15.41 -8.27
N SER A 193 -4.82 15.69 -8.03
CA SER A 193 -5.45 16.94 -8.46
C SER A 193 -4.87 18.20 -7.78
N ARG A 194 -4.15 18.06 -6.66
CA ARG A 194 -3.45 19.17 -5.98
C ARG A 194 -2.04 19.43 -6.53
N SER A 195 -1.54 18.53 -7.37
CA SER A 195 -0.22 18.72 -7.98
C SER A 195 -0.27 19.74 -9.12
N LYS A 196 0.55 20.78 -9.01
CA LYS A 196 0.72 21.79 -10.07
C LYS A 196 1.12 21.19 -11.42
N THR A 197 1.79 20.02 -11.40
CA THR A 197 2.16 19.31 -12.63
C THR A 197 0.92 18.74 -13.31
N ILE A 198 0.01 18.12 -12.54
CA ILE A 198 -1.24 17.57 -13.07
C ILE A 198 -2.21 18.69 -13.48
N GLU A 199 -2.32 19.77 -12.71
CA GLU A 199 -3.11 20.94 -13.10
C GLU A 199 -2.66 21.50 -14.46
N LYS A 200 -1.34 21.68 -14.64
CA LYS A 200 -0.78 22.16 -15.91
C LYS A 200 -1.02 21.18 -17.05
N LEU A 201 -0.93 19.87 -16.80
CA LEU A 201 -1.20 18.84 -17.79
C LEU A 201 -2.69 18.86 -18.21
N ALA A 202 -3.61 18.98 -17.23
CA ALA A 202 -5.04 19.06 -17.48
C ALA A 202 -5.44 20.31 -18.29
N ALA A 203 -4.76 21.46 -18.04
CA ALA A 203 -5.02 22.72 -18.74
C ALA A 203 -4.51 22.75 -20.19
N ARG A 204 -3.55 21.88 -20.56
CA ARG A 204 -3.00 21.85 -21.93
C ARG A 204 -3.97 21.21 -22.91
N GLU A 205 -3.90 21.64 -24.16
CA GLU A 205 -4.52 20.89 -25.26
C GLU A 205 -3.82 19.55 -25.45
N LYS A 206 -4.57 18.56 -25.95
CA LYS A 206 -4.02 17.25 -26.26
C LYS A 206 -3.14 17.33 -27.51
N ASP A 207 -1.83 17.32 -27.31
CA ASP A 207 -0.80 17.34 -28.34
C ASP A 207 0.29 16.30 -28.05
N GLU A 208 1.23 16.11 -28.96
CA GLU A 208 2.35 15.18 -28.77
C GLU A 208 3.17 15.47 -27.50
N ARG A 209 3.29 16.74 -27.12
CA ARG A 209 4.04 17.14 -25.92
C ARG A 209 3.31 16.74 -24.65
N SER A 210 1.98 16.86 -24.64
CA SER A 210 1.17 16.42 -23.47
C SER A 210 1.23 14.91 -23.30
N VAL A 211 1.26 14.12 -24.40
CA VAL A 211 1.44 12.67 -24.36
C VAL A 211 2.83 12.29 -23.84
N LEU A 212 3.89 12.98 -24.29
CA LEU A 212 5.25 12.76 -23.79
C LEU A 212 5.39 13.07 -22.30
N LEU A 213 4.77 14.16 -21.83
CA LEU A 213 4.75 14.51 -20.40
C LEU A 213 3.99 13.46 -19.59
N ALA A 214 2.84 13.00 -20.08
CA ALA A 214 2.09 11.95 -19.43
C ALA A 214 2.88 10.62 -19.35
N ARG A 215 3.64 10.30 -20.40
CA ARG A 215 4.54 9.14 -20.43
C ARG A 215 5.66 9.25 -19.40
N GLN A 216 6.28 10.42 -19.30
CA GLN A 216 7.32 10.69 -18.31
C GLN A 216 6.82 10.59 -16.85
N LEU A 217 5.52 10.84 -16.64
CA LEU A 217 4.88 10.69 -15.33
C LEU A 217 4.47 9.23 -15.03
N TYR A 218 4.31 8.43 -16.06
CA TYR A 218 3.94 7.02 -15.95
C TYR A 218 5.16 6.11 -15.75
N ASP A 219 6.29 6.40 -16.39
CA ASP A 219 7.56 5.67 -16.35
C ASP A 219 8.32 5.92 -15.01
#